data_1beb2e7a8d5c6e2c097b843ff3662781
#
_entry.id   1beb2e7a8d5c6e2c097b843ff3662781
#
_cell.length_a   1.000
_cell.length_b   1.000
_cell.length_c   1.000
_cell.angle_alpha   90.00
_cell.angle_beta   90.00
_cell.angle_gamma   90.00
#
_symmetry.space_group_name_H-M   'P 1'
#
loop_
_entity.id
_entity.type
_entity.pdbx_description
1 polymer ?
#
loop_
_entity_poly.entity_id
_entity_poly.type
_entity_poly.pdbx_seq_one_letter_code
_entity_poly.pdbx_strand_id
1 'polypeptide(L)'
;MFLVLLLGTAFSSIHGQNSKFTGSWEGVLQAGIEIRIVFHIEENGKVKADSPDQSAFGLTCKDAIIKNQEIQIEITAVKASFSGRLINDSTIEGTFTQGADLPLTLKKTSKTDQPKTPEALKRPQQPLPPFPYQSEDLIYANADSSLRFGATITIPEGKGPFPAVVLISGSGPQNRNEELMGHQPFAVLADYLTRRGFIVLRADDRGVAKSTGVFDKATSRDFADDVNTHINYLLQRK
;
A
#
# COMPACT_ATOMS: atom_id res chain seq x y z
N MET A 1 -48.61 -33.66 35.28
CA MET A 1 -48.84 -33.06 33.95
C MET A 1 -47.81 -31.92 33.80
N PHE A 2 -46.60 -32.24 33.24
CA PHE A 2 -45.51 -31.27 33.08
C PHE A 2 -45.57 -30.72 31.66
N LEU A 3 -45.72 -29.40 31.56
CA LEU A 3 -45.73 -28.67 30.30
C LEU A 3 -44.28 -28.29 29.98
N VAL A 4 -43.68 -28.92 28.96
CA VAL A 4 -42.34 -28.56 28.44
C VAL A 4 -42.58 -27.45 27.40
N LEU A 5 -42.18 -26.23 27.72
CA LEU A 5 -42.10 -25.13 26.75
C LEU A 5 -40.83 -25.28 25.93
N LEU A 6 -40.94 -25.64 24.66
CA LEU A 6 -39.84 -25.55 23.68
C LEU A 6 -39.64 -24.09 23.29
N LEU A 7 -38.57 -23.48 23.79
CA LEU A 7 -38.04 -22.24 23.22
C LEU A 7 -37.32 -22.59 21.91
N GLY A 8 -38.01 -22.38 20.80
CA GLY A 8 -37.39 -22.40 19.49
C GLY A 8 -36.48 -21.18 19.33
N THR A 9 -35.17 -21.37 19.37
CA THR A 9 -34.18 -20.35 19.05
C THR A 9 -34.19 -20.09 17.54
N ALA A 10 -34.67 -18.90 17.16
CA ALA A 10 -34.62 -18.43 15.77
C ALA A 10 -33.13 -18.11 15.40
N PHE A 11 -32.43 -19.11 14.88
CA PHE A 11 -31.12 -18.96 14.21
C PHE A 11 -31.34 -18.96 12.68
N SER A 12 -31.96 -17.94 12.12
CA SER A 12 -32.23 -17.94 10.67
C SER A 12 -32.17 -16.58 9.98
N SER A 13 -31.31 -15.64 10.42
CA SER A 13 -31.34 -14.33 9.77
C SER A 13 -29.97 -13.81 9.27
N ILE A 14 -28.89 -14.43 9.62
CA ILE A 14 -27.55 -13.87 9.26
C ILE A 14 -27.11 -14.28 7.86
N HIS A 15 -27.41 -15.49 7.41
CA HIS A 15 -27.03 -15.98 6.07
C HIS A 15 -27.78 -15.31 4.92
N GLY A 16 -29.04 -14.92 5.12
CA GLY A 16 -29.85 -14.31 4.05
C GLY A 16 -29.51 -12.85 3.74
N GLN A 17 -28.93 -12.12 4.68
CA GLN A 17 -28.56 -10.71 4.48
C GLN A 17 -27.26 -10.54 3.73
N ASN A 18 -26.27 -11.39 3.94
CA ASN A 18 -24.98 -11.34 3.25
C ASN A 18 -25.12 -11.67 1.75
N SER A 19 -26.05 -12.55 1.37
CA SER A 19 -26.20 -13.00 -0.02
C SER A 19 -26.49 -11.87 -1.01
N LYS A 20 -27.17 -10.80 -0.59
CA LYS A 20 -27.46 -9.65 -1.47
C LYS A 20 -26.22 -8.83 -1.80
N PHE A 21 -25.27 -8.74 -0.87
CA PHE A 21 -24.02 -8.02 -1.05
C PHE A 21 -22.92 -8.86 -1.70
N THR A 22 -23.07 -10.18 -1.72
CA THR A 22 -22.07 -11.09 -2.31
C THR A 22 -21.83 -10.81 -3.78
N GLY A 23 -20.55 -10.77 -4.17
CA GLY A 23 -20.11 -10.54 -5.54
C GLY A 23 -19.13 -9.38 -5.64
N SER A 24 -18.90 -8.94 -6.88
CA SER A 24 -18.03 -7.80 -7.17
C SER A 24 -18.83 -6.54 -7.40
N TRP A 25 -18.38 -5.44 -6.82
CA TRP A 25 -19.02 -4.14 -6.86
C TRP A 25 -17.99 -3.08 -7.27
N GLU A 26 -18.30 -2.34 -8.32
CA GLU A 26 -17.40 -1.33 -8.89
C GLU A 26 -18.02 0.06 -8.86
N GLY A 27 -17.23 1.07 -8.56
CA GLY A 27 -17.60 2.48 -8.64
C GLY A 27 -16.40 3.35 -8.98
N VAL A 28 -16.69 4.58 -9.39
CA VAL A 28 -15.68 5.58 -9.72
C VAL A 28 -15.73 6.70 -8.70
N LEU A 29 -14.64 6.86 -7.98
CA LEU A 29 -14.43 7.92 -7.00
C LEU A 29 -13.91 9.16 -7.71
N GLN A 30 -14.52 10.33 -7.44
CA GLN A 30 -14.11 11.63 -7.97
C GLN A 30 -13.21 12.34 -6.95
N ALA A 31 -11.91 12.13 -7.01
CA ALA A 31 -10.91 12.66 -6.07
C ALA A 31 -9.95 13.65 -6.76
N GLY A 32 -10.48 14.57 -7.58
CA GLY A 32 -9.67 15.43 -8.47
C GLY A 32 -9.23 14.70 -9.75
N ILE A 33 -9.11 13.41 -9.68
CA ILE A 33 -9.01 12.45 -10.81
C ILE A 33 -10.05 11.35 -10.59
N GLU A 34 -10.37 10.63 -11.66
CA GLU A 34 -11.24 9.45 -11.56
C GLU A 34 -10.44 8.24 -11.07
N ILE A 35 -10.94 7.59 -10.02
CA ILE A 35 -10.31 6.40 -9.45
C ILE A 35 -11.35 5.30 -9.32
N ARG A 36 -11.18 4.19 -10.01
CA ARG A 36 -12.04 3.02 -9.86
C ARG A 36 -11.72 2.30 -8.56
N ILE A 37 -12.78 1.96 -7.83
CA ILE A 37 -12.74 1.13 -6.64
C ILE A 37 -13.60 -0.09 -6.89
N VAL A 38 -13.07 -1.27 -6.61
CA VAL A 38 -13.79 -2.54 -6.72
C VAL A 38 -13.74 -3.25 -5.37
N PHE A 39 -14.90 -3.67 -4.88
CA PHE A 39 -14.99 -4.54 -3.70
C PHE A 39 -15.42 -5.95 -4.13
N HIS A 40 -14.70 -6.96 -3.67
CA HIS A 40 -15.03 -8.37 -3.80
C HIS A 40 -15.52 -8.87 -2.46
N ILE A 41 -16.83 -9.12 -2.35
CA ILE A 41 -17.51 -9.51 -1.11
C ILE A 41 -17.89 -10.99 -1.20
N GLU A 42 -17.36 -11.79 -0.28
CA GLU A 42 -17.68 -13.21 -0.16
C GLU A 42 -18.92 -13.44 0.71
N GLU A 43 -19.57 -14.60 0.58
CA GLU A 43 -20.74 -14.97 1.38
C GLU A 43 -20.48 -14.96 2.89
N ASN A 44 -19.26 -15.28 3.30
CA ASN A 44 -18.81 -15.26 4.69
C ASN A 44 -18.54 -13.86 5.25
N GLY A 45 -18.72 -12.79 4.44
CA GLY A 45 -18.47 -11.41 4.80
C GLY A 45 -17.01 -10.94 4.59
N LYS A 46 -16.10 -11.81 4.15
CA LYS A 46 -14.75 -11.39 3.80
C LYS A 46 -14.76 -10.47 2.60
N VAL A 47 -13.88 -9.47 2.63
CA VAL A 47 -13.77 -8.47 1.58
C VAL A 47 -12.33 -8.30 1.14
N LYS A 48 -12.15 -8.15 -0.16
CA LYS A 48 -10.94 -7.61 -0.79
C LYS A 48 -11.31 -6.36 -1.57
N ALA A 49 -10.40 -5.39 -1.63
CA ALA A 49 -10.60 -4.21 -2.43
C ALA A 49 -9.52 -4.10 -3.50
N ASP A 50 -9.89 -3.59 -4.66
CA ASP A 50 -8.97 -3.25 -5.74
C ASP A 50 -9.13 -1.77 -6.10
N SER A 51 -8.04 -1.15 -6.51
CA SER A 51 -8.02 0.14 -7.21
C SER A 51 -7.24 -0.03 -8.52
N PRO A 52 -7.91 -0.45 -9.60
CA PRO A 52 -7.25 -0.80 -10.87
C PRO A 52 -6.44 0.34 -11.48
N ASP A 53 -6.94 1.57 -11.40
CA ASP A 53 -6.27 2.75 -11.96
C ASP A 53 -4.98 3.11 -11.21
N GLN A 54 -4.89 2.67 -9.96
CA GLN A 54 -3.69 2.79 -9.12
C GLN A 54 -2.85 1.51 -9.11
N SER A 55 -3.23 0.47 -9.86
CA SER A 55 -2.56 -0.85 -9.88
C SER A 55 -2.49 -1.53 -8.50
N ALA A 56 -3.45 -1.25 -7.64
CA ALA A 56 -3.59 -1.83 -6.32
C ALA A 56 -4.65 -2.93 -6.36
N PHE A 57 -4.26 -4.15 -6.02
CA PHE A 57 -5.14 -5.33 -6.07
C PHE A 57 -5.03 -6.14 -4.79
N GLY A 58 -6.16 -6.75 -4.40
CA GLY A 58 -6.23 -7.60 -3.23
C GLY A 58 -5.95 -6.87 -1.92
N LEU A 59 -6.23 -5.58 -1.85
CA LEU A 59 -6.03 -4.77 -0.64
C LEU A 59 -6.77 -5.42 0.54
N THR A 60 -6.07 -5.50 1.66
CA THR A 60 -6.62 -6.13 2.87
C THR A 60 -7.70 -5.25 3.48
N CYS A 61 -8.87 -5.86 3.71
CA CYS A 61 -10.00 -5.26 4.40
C CYS A 61 -10.30 -6.06 5.68
N LYS A 62 -10.99 -5.41 6.64
CA LYS A 62 -11.72 -6.15 7.68
C LYS A 62 -12.96 -6.80 7.07
N ASP A 63 -13.50 -7.81 7.75
CA ASP A 63 -14.77 -8.41 7.37
C ASP A 63 -15.86 -7.33 7.34
N ALA A 64 -16.72 -7.39 6.33
CA ALA A 64 -17.81 -6.42 6.17
C ALA A 64 -18.81 -6.50 7.33
N ILE A 65 -19.21 -5.35 7.84
CA ILE A 65 -20.32 -5.25 8.78
C ILE A 65 -21.59 -4.99 7.97
N ILE A 66 -22.47 -5.98 7.91
CA ILE A 66 -23.73 -5.89 7.16
C ILE A 66 -24.90 -5.93 8.13
N LYS A 67 -25.75 -4.90 8.10
CA LYS A 67 -26.98 -4.82 8.90
C LYS A 67 -28.11 -4.26 8.04
N ASN A 68 -29.20 -5.01 7.94
CA ASN A 68 -30.34 -4.66 7.08
C ASN A 68 -29.91 -4.47 5.62
N GLN A 69 -29.94 -3.26 5.11
CA GLN A 69 -29.51 -2.88 3.75
C GLN A 69 -28.24 -2.03 3.77
N GLU A 70 -27.52 -1.98 4.88
CA GLU A 70 -26.33 -1.18 5.06
C GLU A 70 -25.10 -2.08 5.15
N ILE A 71 -23.99 -1.58 4.57
CA ILE A 71 -22.68 -2.22 4.59
C ILE A 71 -21.62 -1.23 5.03
N GLN A 72 -20.68 -1.69 5.85
CA GLN A 72 -19.46 -0.96 6.20
C GLN A 72 -18.26 -1.84 5.90
N ILE A 73 -17.28 -1.28 5.22
CA ILE A 73 -16.02 -1.92 4.83
C ILE A 73 -14.87 -1.02 5.29
N GLU A 74 -13.90 -1.58 6.01
CA GLU A 74 -12.67 -0.91 6.39
C GLU A 74 -11.50 -1.49 5.58
N ILE A 75 -10.83 -0.65 4.78
CA ILE A 75 -9.67 -1.01 3.96
C ILE A 75 -8.42 -0.69 4.76
N THR A 76 -7.93 -1.67 5.51
CA THR A 76 -6.82 -1.48 6.47
C THR A 76 -5.51 -1.14 5.78
N ALA A 77 -5.29 -1.67 4.57
CA ALA A 77 -4.06 -1.45 3.80
C ALA A 77 -3.78 0.03 3.49
N VAL A 78 -4.83 0.86 3.38
CA VAL A 78 -4.72 2.27 2.97
C VAL A 78 -5.43 3.23 3.94
N LYS A 79 -5.84 2.74 5.11
CA LYS A 79 -6.56 3.51 6.15
C LYS A 79 -7.80 4.23 5.58
N ALA A 80 -8.58 3.52 4.78
CA ALA A 80 -9.80 4.03 4.17
C ALA A 80 -11.02 3.22 4.63
N SER A 81 -12.22 3.77 4.43
CA SER A 81 -13.46 3.06 4.71
C SER A 81 -14.53 3.39 3.67
N PHE A 82 -15.50 2.49 3.53
CA PHE A 82 -16.72 2.71 2.75
C PHE A 82 -17.93 2.37 3.61
N SER A 83 -18.91 3.28 3.63
CA SER A 83 -20.22 3.04 4.27
C SER A 83 -21.30 3.31 3.24
N GLY A 84 -22.17 2.32 2.99
CA GLY A 84 -23.17 2.44 1.95
C GLY A 84 -24.44 1.67 2.23
N ARG A 85 -25.50 1.96 1.45
CA ARG A 85 -26.80 1.33 1.51
C ARG A 85 -27.14 0.70 0.17
N LEU A 86 -27.65 -0.52 0.21
CA LEU A 86 -28.17 -1.23 -0.96
C LEU A 86 -29.50 -0.58 -1.40
N ILE A 87 -29.51 0.04 -2.56
CA ILE A 87 -30.69 0.71 -3.15
C ILE A 87 -31.54 -0.29 -3.93
N ASN A 88 -30.87 -1.19 -4.63
CA ASN A 88 -31.47 -2.32 -5.36
C ASN A 88 -30.42 -3.44 -5.51
N ASP A 89 -30.78 -4.57 -6.11
CA ASP A 89 -29.93 -5.76 -6.22
C ASP A 89 -28.60 -5.53 -6.99
N SER A 90 -28.43 -4.37 -7.60
CA SER A 90 -27.25 -4.02 -8.42
C SER A 90 -26.62 -2.67 -8.08
N THR A 91 -27.10 -1.96 -7.04
CA THR A 91 -26.61 -0.61 -6.72
C THR A 91 -26.47 -0.43 -5.22
N ILE A 92 -25.29 0.02 -4.77
CA ILE A 92 -25.01 0.50 -3.42
C ILE A 92 -24.60 1.97 -3.54
N GLU A 93 -25.27 2.84 -2.80
CA GLU A 93 -24.90 4.25 -2.67
C GLU A 93 -24.30 4.50 -1.29
N GLY A 94 -23.22 5.27 -1.24
CA GLY A 94 -22.52 5.51 0.02
C GLY A 94 -21.44 6.55 -0.04
N THR A 95 -20.61 6.54 0.99
CA THR A 95 -19.49 7.45 1.19
C THR A 95 -18.19 6.65 1.35
N PHE A 96 -17.20 7.03 0.60
CA PHE A 96 -15.83 6.59 0.74
C PHE A 96 -15.05 7.64 1.53
N THR A 97 -14.36 7.21 2.59
CA THR A 97 -13.59 8.09 3.48
C THR A 97 -12.12 7.71 3.46
N GLN A 98 -11.27 8.65 3.03
CA GLN A 98 -9.81 8.57 3.15
C GLN A 98 -9.26 10.00 3.27
N GLY A 99 -9.16 10.49 4.52
CA GLY A 99 -8.80 11.90 4.79
C GLY A 99 -9.93 12.89 4.50
N ALA A 100 -10.80 12.60 3.54
CA ALA A 100 -12.01 13.35 3.20
C ALA A 100 -13.14 12.37 2.86
N ASP A 101 -14.38 12.83 2.99
CA ASP A 101 -15.59 12.09 2.63
C ASP A 101 -15.96 12.39 1.19
N LEU A 102 -16.04 11.36 0.36
CA LEU A 102 -16.40 11.46 -1.05
C LEU A 102 -17.58 10.52 -1.36
N PRO A 103 -18.59 10.97 -2.12
CA PRO A 103 -19.68 10.10 -2.53
C PRO A 103 -19.16 9.01 -3.47
N LEU A 104 -19.64 7.78 -3.28
CA LEU A 104 -19.29 6.64 -4.14
C LEU A 104 -20.52 5.77 -4.37
N THR A 105 -20.94 5.64 -5.62
CA THR A 105 -21.96 4.71 -6.05
C THR A 105 -21.31 3.47 -6.64
N LEU A 106 -21.62 2.32 -6.08
CA LEU A 106 -21.14 1.02 -6.54
C LEU A 106 -22.22 0.32 -7.39
N LYS A 107 -21.81 -0.26 -8.50
CA LYS A 107 -22.63 -1.13 -9.34
C LYS A 107 -22.12 -2.56 -9.24
N LYS A 108 -23.05 -3.52 -9.18
CA LYS A 108 -22.71 -4.94 -9.18
C LYS A 108 -22.19 -5.32 -10.56
N THR A 109 -21.00 -5.93 -10.59
CA THR A 109 -20.41 -6.43 -11.82
C THR A 109 -20.63 -7.94 -11.97
N SER A 110 -20.75 -8.44 -13.19
CA SER A 110 -20.79 -9.87 -13.42
C SER A 110 -19.41 -10.49 -13.18
N LYS A 111 -19.36 -11.78 -12.74
CA LYS A 111 -18.08 -12.49 -12.54
C LYS A 111 -17.19 -12.53 -13.78
N THR A 112 -17.73 -12.27 -14.94
CA THR A 112 -17.01 -12.22 -16.23
C THR A 112 -16.17 -10.95 -16.38
N ASP A 113 -16.51 -9.89 -15.65
CA ASP A 113 -15.79 -8.62 -15.66
C ASP A 113 -14.76 -8.52 -14.51
N GLN A 114 -14.33 -9.66 -13.94
CA GLN A 114 -13.14 -9.63 -13.10
C GLN A 114 -12.04 -8.99 -13.94
N PRO A 115 -11.42 -7.89 -13.48
CA PRO A 115 -10.28 -7.35 -14.18
C PRO A 115 -9.33 -8.53 -14.39
N LYS A 116 -9.04 -8.86 -15.64
CA LYS A 116 -7.93 -9.76 -15.96
C LYS A 116 -6.80 -9.28 -15.06
N THR A 117 -6.22 -10.18 -14.27
CA THR A 117 -5.00 -9.86 -13.50
C THR A 117 -4.21 -8.90 -14.36
N PRO A 118 -4.04 -7.63 -13.98
CA PRO A 118 -3.49 -6.68 -14.93
C PRO A 118 -2.22 -7.28 -15.43
N GLU A 119 -2.09 -7.34 -16.74
CA GLU A 119 -0.77 -7.51 -17.34
C GLU A 119 0.10 -6.49 -16.63
N ALA A 120 1.06 -6.97 -15.82
CA ALA A 120 1.80 -6.16 -14.88
C ALA A 120 2.18 -4.86 -15.59
N LEU A 121 1.66 -3.74 -15.10
CA LEU A 121 1.78 -2.46 -15.79
C LEU A 121 3.23 -2.32 -16.23
N LYS A 122 3.45 -2.33 -17.54
CA LYS A 122 4.79 -2.13 -18.10
C LYS A 122 5.28 -0.79 -17.59
N ARG A 123 6.30 -0.81 -16.75
CA ARG A 123 6.94 0.37 -16.18
C ARG A 123 8.31 0.55 -16.85
N PRO A 124 8.35 1.05 -18.10
CA PRO A 124 9.59 1.13 -18.88
C PRO A 124 10.65 2.02 -18.21
N GLN A 125 10.22 2.90 -17.30
CA GLN A 125 11.11 3.75 -16.51
C GLN A 125 11.84 3.01 -15.39
N GLN A 126 11.37 1.83 -14.95
CA GLN A 126 12.06 1.08 -13.89
C GLN A 126 13.38 0.52 -14.40
N PRO A 127 14.49 0.80 -13.70
CA PRO A 127 15.78 0.30 -14.10
C PRO A 127 15.85 -1.22 -13.92
N LEU A 128 16.35 -1.90 -14.94
CA LEU A 128 16.59 -3.34 -14.93
C LEU A 128 18.04 -3.64 -15.22
N PRO A 129 18.63 -4.67 -14.61
CA PRO A 129 20.00 -5.09 -14.92
C PRO A 129 20.09 -5.62 -16.37
N PRO A 130 21.28 -5.57 -17.01
CA PRO A 130 22.53 -5.04 -16.46
C PRO A 130 22.55 -3.51 -16.38
N PHE A 131 23.06 -2.97 -15.25
CA PHE A 131 23.18 -1.53 -15.07
C PHE A 131 24.51 -1.02 -15.65
N PRO A 132 24.59 0.18 -16.26
CA PRO A 132 25.85 0.82 -16.69
C PRO A 132 26.50 1.56 -15.51
N TYR A 133 26.42 1.02 -14.31
CA TYR A 133 26.99 1.53 -13.07
C TYR A 133 26.99 0.40 -12.03
N GLN A 134 27.74 0.58 -10.95
CA GLN A 134 27.74 -0.39 -9.85
C GLN A 134 26.50 -0.17 -8.96
N SER A 135 25.86 -1.27 -8.57
CA SER A 135 24.73 -1.25 -7.63
C SER A 135 25.00 -2.28 -6.52
N GLU A 136 24.98 -1.82 -5.28
CA GLU A 136 25.39 -2.61 -4.12
C GLU A 136 24.35 -2.48 -3.00
N ASP A 137 23.85 -3.62 -2.53
CA ASP A 137 22.99 -3.70 -1.34
C ASP A 137 23.87 -3.72 -0.08
N LEU A 138 23.49 -2.91 0.90
CA LEU A 138 24.27 -2.64 2.09
C LEU A 138 23.44 -2.88 3.36
N ILE A 139 24.16 -3.22 4.44
CA ILE A 139 23.65 -3.10 5.82
C ILE A 139 24.77 -2.42 6.62
N TYR A 140 24.49 -1.29 7.26
CA TYR A 140 25.41 -0.58 8.13
C TYR A 140 24.71 -0.07 9.39
N ALA A 141 25.49 0.19 10.44
CA ALA A 141 24.96 0.64 11.72
C ALA A 141 25.14 2.15 11.92
N ASN A 142 24.32 2.72 12.81
CA ASN A 142 24.60 4.03 13.39
C ASN A 142 25.82 3.98 14.35
N ALA A 143 26.24 5.13 14.85
CA ALA A 143 27.49 5.26 15.59
C ALA A 143 27.58 4.39 16.87
N ASP A 144 26.46 4.20 17.56
CA ASP A 144 26.38 3.38 18.78
C ASP A 144 25.94 1.93 18.51
N SER A 145 25.74 1.55 17.26
CA SER A 145 25.30 0.23 16.81
C SER A 145 23.92 -0.20 17.33
N SER A 146 23.12 0.73 17.83
CA SER A 146 21.73 0.46 18.29
C SER A 146 20.77 0.23 17.13
N LEU A 147 21.03 0.79 15.95
CA LEU A 147 20.26 0.64 14.73
C LEU A 147 21.12 0.15 13.58
N ARG A 148 20.52 -0.64 12.70
CA ARG A 148 21.10 -1.03 11.40
C ARG A 148 20.16 -0.66 10.29
N PHE A 149 20.69 -0.11 9.23
CA PHE A 149 19.95 0.35 8.06
C PHE A 149 20.26 -0.53 6.85
N GLY A 150 19.21 -1.07 6.25
CA GLY A 150 19.27 -1.66 4.93
C GLY A 150 19.26 -0.56 3.88
N ALA A 151 20.19 -0.59 2.93
CA ALA A 151 20.33 0.43 1.91
C ALA A 151 20.76 -0.16 0.57
N THR A 152 20.66 0.64 -0.48
CA THR A 152 21.28 0.39 -1.78
C THR A 152 22.06 1.63 -2.19
N ILE A 153 23.33 1.46 -2.57
CA ILE A 153 24.14 2.50 -3.16
C ILE A 153 24.36 2.21 -4.65
N THR A 154 24.26 3.24 -5.45
CA THR A 154 24.63 3.19 -6.88
C THR A 154 25.78 4.12 -7.15
N ILE A 155 26.80 3.65 -7.89
CA ILE A 155 28.07 4.33 -8.08
C ILE A 155 28.35 4.40 -9.57
N PRO A 156 28.61 5.60 -10.15
CA PRO A 156 28.98 5.74 -11.55
C PRO A 156 30.24 4.96 -11.92
N GLU A 157 30.35 4.57 -13.18
CA GLU A 157 31.61 4.06 -13.71
C GLU A 157 32.64 5.19 -13.82
N GLY A 158 33.94 4.84 -13.68
CA GLY A 158 35.03 5.76 -13.86
C GLY A 158 35.80 6.05 -12.56
N LYS A 159 36.68 7.05 -12.64
CA LYS A 159 37.52 7.49 -11.51
C LYS A 159 36.87 8.70 -10.85
N GLY A 160 36.54 8.56 -9.56
CA GLY A 160 36.05 9.68 -8.75
C GLY A 160 37.10 10.81 -8.54
N PRO A 161 36.75 11.78 -7.69
CA PRO A 161 35.62 11.80 -6.81
C PRO A 161 34.31 12.13 -7.54
N PHE A 162 33.19 11.52 -7.09
CA PHE A 162 31.86 11.81 -7.58
C PHE A 162 31.02 12.54 -6.50
N PRO A 163 30.20 13.51 -6.88
CA PRO A 163 29.22 14.07 -5.94
C PRO A 163 28.26 12.98 -5.46
N ALA A 164 27.82 13.06 -4.21
CA ALA A 164 26.94 12.07 -3.60
C ALA A 164 25.59 12.67 -3.17
N VAL A 165 24.54 11.88 -3.28
CA VAL A 165 23.16 12.23 -2.89
C VAL A 165 22.62 11.14 -1.99
N VAL A 166 21.97 11.54 -0.90
CA VAL A 166 21.10 10.67 -0.08
C VAL A 166 19.65 10.97 -0.46
N LEU A 167 18.89 9.96 -0.86
CA LEU A 167 17.46 10.11 -1.06
C LEU A 167 16.76 9.89 0.28
N ILE A 168 15.95 10.86 0.69
CA ILE A 168 15.21 10.85 1.96
C ILE A 168 13.75 10.60 1.65
N SER A 169 13.17 9.58 2.27
CA SER A 169 11.77 9.17 2.12
C SER A 169 10.79 10.25 2.59
N GLY A 170 9.57 10.19 2.07
CA GLY A 170 8.46 11.06 2.45
C GLY A 170 7.74 10.58 3.71
N SER A 171 6.45 10.91 3.81
CA SER A 171 5.62 10.55 4.96
C SER A 171 5.30 9.06 5.00
N GLY A 172 5.29 8.48 6.20
CA GLY A 172 4.96 7.08 6.45
C GLY A 172 6.16 6.14 6.34
N PRO A 173 6.01 4.87 6.74
CA PRO A 173 7.09 3.89 6.73
C PRO A 173 7.39 3.44 5.29
N GLN A 174 8.54 3.82 4.76
CA GLN A 174 8.94 3.59 3.38
C GLN A 174 10.16 2.67 3.29
N ASN A 175 10.16 1.79 2.28
CA ASN A 175 11.39 1.10 1.89
C ASN A 175 12.28 2.03 1.04
N ARG A 176 13.52 1.65 0.83
CA ARG A 176 14.54 2.40 0.07
C ARG A 176 14.16 2.78 -1.36
N ASN A 177 13.09 2.20 -1.89
CA ASN A 177 12.59 2.48 -3.23
C ASN A 177 11.36 3.40 -3.23
N GLU A 178 10.82 3.76 -2.04
CA GLU A 178 9.48 4.36 -1.88
C GLU A 178 8.43 3.59 -2.68
N GLU A 179 8.44 2.27 -2.51
CA GLU A 179 7.63 1.39 -3.34
C GLU A 179 6.14 1.57 -3.06
N LEU A 180 5.41 1.97 -4.09
CA LEU A 180 3.97 2.10 -4.06
C LEU A 180 3.37 1.40 -5.26
N MET A 181 2.52 0.39 -5.03
CA MET A 181 1.80 -0.32 -6.09
C MET A 181 2.73 -0.84 -7.21
N GLY A 182 3.88 -1.39 -6.82
CA GLY A 182 4.89 -1.90 -7.74
C GLY A 182 5.66 -0.83 -8.52
N HIS A 183 5.45 0.46 -8.24
CA HIS A 183 6.31 1.53 -8.71
C HIS A 183 7.40 1.82 -7.69
N GLN A 184 8.62 2.07 -8.17
CA GLN A 184 9.81 2.30 -7.33
C GLN A 184 10.46 3.64 -7.67
N PRO A 185 9.86 4.78 -7.25
CA PRO A 185 10.31 6.12 -7.65
C PRO A 185 11.79 6.38 -7.33
N PHE A 186 12.25 5.96 -6.15
CA PHE A 186 13.64 6.16 -5.76
C PHE A 186 14.62 5.28 -6.54
N ALA A 187 14.22 4.11 -7.00
CA ALA A 187 15.06 3.32 -7.91
C ALA A 187 15.21 4.02 -9.26
N VAL A 188 14.12 4.60 -9.80
CA VAL A 188 14.13 5.38 -11.04
C VAL A 188 15.01 6.63 -10.91
N LEU A 189 14.84 7.38 -9.80
CA LEU A 189 15.64 8.59 -9.56
C LEU A 189 17.12 8.29 -9.35
N ALA A 190 17.44 7.20 -8.65
CA ALA A 190 18.81 6.76 -8.45
C ALA A 190 19.48 6.38 -9.77
N ASP A 191 18.81 5.59 -10.63
CA ASP A 191 19.30 5.26 -11.97
C ASP A 191 19.58 6.52 -12.79
N TYR A 192 18.63 7.46 -12.80
CA TYR A 192 18.76 8.73 -13.53
C TYR A 192 19.95 9.55 -13.07
N LEU A 193 20.14 9.71 -11.75
CA LEU A 193 21.24 10.49 -11.16
C LEU A 193 22.58 9.79 -11.33
N THR A 194 22.64 8.46 -11.16
CA THR A 194 23.88 7.71 -11.25
C THR A 194 24.43 7.71 -12.69
N ARG A 195 23.58 7.61 -13.69
CA ARG A 195 23.97 7.78 -15.11
C ARG A 195 24.52 9.19 -15.42
N ARG A 196 24.28 10.17 -14.52
CA ARG A 196 24.79 11.56 -14.63
C ARG A 196 25.98 11.85 -13.73
N GLY A 197 26.58 10.81 -13.17
CA GLY A 197 27.81 10.94 -12.41
C GLY A 197 27.62 11.20 -10.90
N PHE A 198 26.45 10.91 -10.33
CA PHE A 198 26.24 11.01 -8.89
C PHE A 198 26.28 9.64 -8.24
N ILE A 199 26.93 9.52 -7.10
CA ILE A 199 26.69 8.42 -6.17
C ILE A 199 25.33 8.66 -5.52
N VAL A 200 24.47 7.64 -5.48
CA VAL A 200 23.15 7.76 -4.83
C VAL A 200 22.99 6.67 -3.78
N LEU A 201 22.74 7.10 -2.55
CA LEU A 201 22.38 6.24 -1.42
C LEU A 201 20.88 6.39 -1.13
N ARG A 202 20.18 5.28 -1.02
CA ARG A 202 18.80 5.20 -0.59
C ARG A 202 18.67 4.10 0.46
N ALA A 203 17.99 4.39 1.57
CA ALA A 203 17.90 3.50 2.72
C ALA A 203 16.45 3.20 3.07
N ASP A 204 16.20 2.04 3.65
CA ASP A 204 14.92 1.73 4.27
C ASP A 204 14.79 2.55 5.56
N ASP A 205 13.60 3.09 5.82
CA ASP A 205 13.31 3.75 7.09
C ASP A 205 13.51 2.80 8.26
N ARG A 206 13.77 3.35 9.46
CA ARG A 206 13.85 2.54 10.67
C ARG A 206 12.60 1.68 10.86
N GLY A 207 12.78 0.40 11.17
CA GLY A 207 11.70 -0.57 11.35
C GLY A 207 11.04 -1.04 10.07
N VAL A 208 11.58 -0.69 8.89
CA VAL A 208 11.06 -1.08 7.59
C VAL A 208 12.05 -1.99 6.86
N ALA A 209 11.55 -2.97 6.13
CA ALA A 209 12.29 -3.91 5.29
C ALA A 209 13.53 -4.51 5.98
N LYS A 210 14.76 -4.07 5.62
CA LYS A 210 16.02 -4.56 6.22
C LYS A 210 16.55 -3.68 7.35
N SER A 211 15.89 -2.56 7.66
CA SER A 211 16.28 -1.68 8.76
C SER A 211 15.67 -2.10 10.09
N THR A 212 16.45 -2.00 11.17
CA THR A 212 15.99 -2.25 12.54
C THR A 212 15.35 -1.02 13.15
N GLY A 213 14.74 -1.16 14.34
CA GLY A 213 14.07 -0.07 15.05
C GLY A 213 12.57 -0.13 14.97
N VAL A 214 11.90 0.95 15.36
CA VAL A 214 10.42 1.06 15.36
C VAL A 214 10.03 2.41 14.80
N PHE A 215 9.35 2.41 13.65
CA PHE A 215 8.92 3.63 12.96
C PHE A 215 7.93 4.45 13.79
N ASP A 216 6.86 3.82 14.27
CA ASP A 216 5.74 4.51 14.95
C ASP A 216 6.11 5.21 16.26
N LYS A 217 7.30 4.91 16.81
CA LYS A 217 7.82 5.54 18.03
C LYS A 217 8.85 6.64 17.74
N ALA A 218 9.22 6.80 16.49
CA ALA A 218 10.24 7.75 16.08
C ALA A 218 9.69 9.17 15.96
N THR A 219 10.53 10.12 16.32
CA THR A 219 10.28 11.56 16.18
C THR A 219 10.99 12.09 14.92
N SER A 220 10.66 13.32 14.50
CA SER A 220 11.39 13.99 13.41
C SER A 220 12.89 14.12 13.71
N ARG A 221 13.27 14.22 14.99
CA ARG A 221 14.68 14.24 15.40
C ARG A 221 15.36 12.91 15.13
N ASP A 222 14.70 11.81 15.45
CA ASP A 222 15.21 10.48 15.19
C ASP A 222 15.46 10.24 13.70
N PHE A 223 14.54 10.68 12.83
CA PHE A 223 14.73 10.58 11.39
C PHE A 223 15.88 11.47 10.88
N ALA A 224 16.08 12.65 11.46
CA ALA A 224 17.23 13.50 11.13
C ALA A 224 18.55 12.83 11.52
N ASP A 225 18.60 12.14 12.65
CA ASP A 225 19.78 11.39 13.11
C ASP A 225 20.04 10.15 12.21
N ASP A 226 19.00 9.52 11.66
CA ASP A 226 19.12 8.47 10.65
C ASP A 226 19.77 9.01 9.36
N VAL A 227 19.29 10.15 8.86
CA VAL A 227 19.88 10.81 7.68
C VAL A 227 21.34 11.16 7.92
N ASN A 228 21.69 11.67 9.10
CA ASN A 228 23.08 11.93 9.47
C ASN A 228 23.93 10.64 9.44
N THR A 229 23.35 9.50 9.84
CA THR A 229 24.03 8.19 9.74
C THR A 229 24.30 7.83 8.28
N HIS A 230 23.37 8.07 7.37
CA HIS A 230 23.52 7.80 5.94
C HIS A 230 24.61 8.71 5.33
N ILE A 231 24.64 9.99 5.69
CA ILE A 231 25.67 10.94 5.26
C ILE A 231 27.05 10.50 5.77
N ASN A 232 27.16 10.16 7.06
CA ASN A 232 28.42 9.72 7.66
C ASN A 232 28.95 8.44 7.01
N TYR A 233 28.05 7.50 6.66
CA TYR A 233 28.43 6.31 5.90
C TYR A 233 29.09 6.67 4.55
N LEU A 234 28.50 7.62 3.80
CA LEU A 234 29.07 8.08 2.54
C LEU A 234 30.44 8.78 2.72
N LEU A 235 30.58 9.61 3.76
CA LEU A 235 31.82 10.33 4.04
C LEU A 235 32.99 9.40 4.44
N GLN A 236 32.68 8.24 5.05
CA GLN A 236 33.69 7.26 5.45
C GLN A 236 34.04 6.27 4.34
N ARG A 237 33.26 6.20 3.28
CA ARG A 237 33.54 5.32 2.14
C ARG A 237 34.68 5.89 1.28
N LYS A 238 35.71 5.08 1.09
CA LYS A 238 36.87 5.41 0.26
C LYS A 238 36.64 5.00 -1.18
#